data_0bf3809591a32fe5c07d9c4d9c578415
#
_entry.id   0bf3809591a32fe5c07d9c4d9c578415
#
_cell.length_a   1.000
_cell.length_b   1.000
_cell.length_c   1.000
_cell.angle_alpha   90.00
_cell.angle_beta   90.00
_cell.angle_gamma   90.00
#
_symmetry.space_group_name_H-M   'P 1'
#
loop_
_entity.id
_entity.type
_entity.pdbx_description
1 polymer ?
#
loop_
_entity_poly.entity_id
_entity_poly.type
_entity_poly.pdbx_seq_one_letter_code
_entity_poly.pdbx_strand_id
1 'polypeptide(L)'
;MRAVDLDMIFIAGLNGSGAEHWQTRWRQRMPNARLVEQADWDRPDRDAWIAAVVAACEEAQRPVLLLAHSLGVVTLAHAADRLAAGRVKGAFLVAPPSDEALIAVGAGAFAPAPTSPLPFPSLLIASRNDPYGAFEAAEAKARDWGSSLHDAGESGHINADSGHGPWPEGALKLAGFVKAL
;
A
#
# COMPACT_ATOMS: atom_id res chain seq x y z
N MET A 1 8.99 15.13 9.21
CA MET A 1 9.15 15.47 7.77
C MET A 1 7.90 16.17 7.27
N ARG A 2 7.92 16.97 6.18
CA ARG A 2 6.72 17.58 5.59
C ARG A 2 6.33 16.84 4.32
N ALA A 3 5.03 16.68 4.05
CA ALA A 3 4.53 15.99 2.86
C ALA A 3 5.03 16.60 1.53
N VAL A 4 5.24 17.93 1.50
CA VAL A 4 5.74 18.64 0.30
C VAL A 4 7.21 18.31 -0.04
N ASP A 5 7.96 17.77 0.91
CA ASP A 5 9.37 17.39 0.73
C ASP A 5 9.52 15.93 0.19
N LEU A 6 8.39 15.22 -0.01
CA LEU A 6 8.33 13.83 -0.42
C LEU A 6 7.66 13.67 -1.79
N ASP A 7 8.12 12.69 -2.57
CA ASP A 7 7.36 12.13 -3.68
C ASP A 7 6.46 11.03 -3.12
N MET A 8 5.15 11.19 -3.29
CA MET A 8 4.14 10.24 -2.82
C MET A 8 3.80 9.28 -3.96
N ILE A 9 4.20 8.03 -3.81
CA ILE A 9 3.99 7.00 -4.84
C ILE A 9 2.86 6.07 -4.38
N PHE A 10 1.77 6.09 -5.13
CA PHE A 10 0.59 5.27 -4.89
C PHE A 10 0.69 3.95 -5.61
N ILE A 11 0.45 2.85 -4.90
CA ILE A 11 0.45 1.48 -5.42
C ILE A 11 -0.94 0.92 -5.21
N ALA A 12 -1.72 0.85 -6.29
CA ALA A 12 -3.09 0.34 -6.24
C ALA A 12 -3.12 -1.20 -6.21
N GLY A 13 -4.27 -1.75 -5.85
CA GLY A 13 -4.53 -3.18 -5.88
C GLY A 13 -5.04 -3.68 -7.22
N LEU A 14 -5.54 -4.93 -7.23
CA LEU A 14 -6.20 -5.56 -8.38
C LEU A 14 -7.32 -4.66 -8.90
N ASN A 15 -7.48 -4.59 -10.21
CA ASN A 15 -8.42 -3.72 -10.94
C ASN A 15 -8.17 -2.21 -10.77
N GLY A 16 -7.05 -1.83 -10.13
CA GLY A 16 -6.69 -0.43 -9.91
C GLY A 16 -7.53 0.27 -8.84
N SER A 17 -7.40 1.60 -8.78
CA SER A 17 -8.18 2.47 -7.89
C SER A 17 -9.02 3.42 -8.73
N GLY A 18 -10.32 3.16 -8.82
CA GLY A 18 -11.27 3.98 -9.58
C GLY A 18 -11.38 5.43 -9.08
N ALA A 19 -12.14 6.26 -9.77
CA ALA A 19 -12.25 7.71 -9.51
C ALA A 19 -12.69 8.03 -8.07
N GLU A 20 -13.55 7.18 -7.50
CA GLU A 20 -14.12 7.38 -6.17
C GLU A 20 -13.23 6.81 -5.03
N HIS A 21 -12.17 6.10 -5.35
CA HIS A 21 -11.27 5.51 -4.36
C HIS A 21 -10.39 6.57 -3.68
N TRP A 22 -10.11 6.42 -2.37
CA TRP A 22 -9.30 7.36 -1.60
C TRP A 22 -7.92 7.63 -2.23
N GLN A 23 -7.26 6.61 -2.81
CA GLN A 23 -5.96 6.80 -3.46
C GLN A 23 -6.06 7.79 -4.63
N THR A 24 -7.06 7.66 -5.48
CA THR A 24 -7.27 8.56 -6.62
C THR A 24 -7.62 9.96 -6.16
N ARG A 25 -8.52 10.09 -5.18
CA ARG A 25 -8.92 11.41 -4.62
C ARG A 25 -7.78 12.12 -3.91
N TRP A 26 -6.93 11.40 -3.16
CA TRP A 26 -5.77 11.99 -2.51
C TRP A 26 -4.71 12.40 -3.52
N ARG A 27 -4.40 11.53 -4.48
CA ARG A 27 -3.42 11.83 -5.55
C ARG A 27 -3.75 13.11 -6.31
N GLN A 28 -5.01 13.35 -6.62
CA GLN A 28 -5.45 14.58 -7.31
C GLN A 28 -5.21 15.86 -6.50
N ARG A 29 -5.03 15.77 -5.19
CA ARG A 29 -4.85 16.91 -4.26
C ARG A 29 -3.43 17.07 -3.76
N MET A 30 -2.56 16.13 -4.05
CA MET A 30 -1.16 16.14 -3.61
C MET A 30 -0.24 16.47 -4.79
N PRO A 31 0.53 17.57 -4.73
CA PRO A 31 1.28 18.07 -5.89
C PRO A 31 2.40 17.13 -6.37
N ASN A 32 2.93 16.29 -5.48
CA ASN A 32 4.05 15.38 -5.75
C ASN A 32 3.58 13.92 -5.75
N ALA A 33 2.31 13.67 -6.07
CA ALA A 33 1.72 12.35 -6.06
C ALA A 33 1.68 11.74 -7.46
N ARG A 34 2.03 10.47 -7.57
CA ARG A 34 1.91 9.69 -8.80
C ARG A 34 1.46 8.26 -8.50
N LEU A 35 0.82 7.65 -9.46
CA LEU A 35 0.42 6.24 -9.43
C LEU A 35 1.52 5.41 -10.08
N VAL A 36 1.81 4.25 -9.53
CA VAL A 36 2.53 3.21 -10.24
C VAL A 36 1.59 2.61 -11.29
N GLU A 37 1.88 2.84 -12.55
CA GLU A 37 1.08 2.28 -13.63
C GLU A 37 1.45 0.80 -13.84
N GLN A 38 0.41 -0.03 -14.03
CA GLN A 38 0.56 -1.46 -14.31
C GLN A 38 0.16 -1.77 -15.75
N ALA A 39 0.84 -2.73 -16.37
CA ALA A 39 0.56 -3.12 -17.75
C ALA A 39 -0.82 -3.79 -17.91
N ASP A 40 -1.25 -4.54 -16.90
CA ASP A 40 -2.56 -5.18 -16.83
C ASP A 40 -3.06 -5.13 -15.38
N TRP A 41 -4.20 -4.49 -15.15
CA TRP A 41 -4.79 -4.33 -13.83
C TRP A 41 -5.63 -5.53 -13.41
N ASP A 42 -6.13 -6.30 -14.37
CA ASP A 42 -7.08 -7.39 -14.15
C ASP A 42 -6.37 -8.75 -14.07
N ARG A 43 -5.21 -8.87 -14.71
CA ARG A 43 -4.38 -10.08 -14.72
C ARG A 43 -2.95 -9.71 -14.29
N PRO A 44 -2.71 -9.57 -12.97
CA PRO A 44 -1.45 -9.09 -12.47
C PRO A 44 -0.33 -10.09 -12.70
N ASP A 45 0.73 -9.66 -13.38
CA ASP A 45 2.01 -10.37 -13.41
C ASP A 45 2.88 -9.86 -12.26
N ARG A 46 3.25 -10.76 -11.35
CA ARG A 46 3.99 -10.40 -10.13
C ARG A 46 5.30 -9.67 -10.44
N ASP A 47 6.10 -10.20 -11.36
CA ASP A 47 7.43 -9.68 -11.62
C ASP A 47 7.36 -8.33 -12.35
N ALA A 48 6.40 -8.16 -13.26
CA ALA A 48 6.12 -6.88 -13.90
C ALA A 48 5.63 -5.83 -12.89
N TRP A 49 4.72 -6.20 -11.98
CA TRP A 49 4.21 -5.29 -10.95
C TRP A 49 5.32 -4.84 -9.98
N ILE A 50 6.19 -5.76 -9.56
CA ILE A 50 7.35 -5.44 -8.73
C ILE A 50 8.30 -4.50 -9.48
N ALA A 51 8.60 -4.78 -10.75
CA ALA A 51 9.49 -3.95 -11.55
C ALA A 51 8.94 -2.52 -11.71
N ALA A 52 7.62 -2.36 -11.89
CA ALA A 52 6.99 -1.05 -11.97
C ALA A 52 7.13 -0.24 -10.66
N VAL A 53 7.00 -0.88 -9.49
CA VAL A 53 7.22 -0.22 -8.19
C VAL A 53 8.69 0.23 -8.05
N VAL A 54 9.64 -0.62 -8.41
CA VAL A 54 11.08 -0.30 -8.34
C VAL A 54 11.39 0.88 -9.26
N ALA A 55 10.96 0.83 -10.53
CA ALA A 55 11.18 1.91 -11.50
C ALA A 55 10.59 3.24 -11.01
N ALA A 56 9.36 3.24 -10.49
CA ALA A 56 8.74 4.45 -9.95
C ALA A 56 9.55 5.06 -8.79
N CYS A 57 10.17 4.24 -7.93
CA CYS A 57 11.03 4.72 -6.86
C CYS A 57 12.36 5.27 -7.39
N GLU A 58 12.95 4.66 -8.43
CA GLU A 58 14.19 5.12 -9.06
C GLU A 58 14.02 6.46 -9.75
N GLU A 59 12.89 6.67 -10.44
CA GLU A 59 12.56 7.91 -11.13
C GLU A 59 12.21 9.08 -10.22
N ALA A 60 11.95 8.83 -8.93
CA ALA A 60 11.56 9.86 -7.97
C ALA A 60 12.69 10.89 -7.79
N GLN A 61 12.31 12.17 -7.73
CA GLN A 61 13.27 13.27 -7.58
C GLN A 61 13.49 13.64 -6.10
N ARG A 62 12.56 13.25 -5.22
CA ARG A 62 12.59 13.48 -3.77
C ARG A 62 12.65 12.16 -3.02
N PRO A 63 12.92 12.18 -1.70
CA PRO A 63 12.68 11.02 -0.86
C PRO A 63 11.25 10.52 -1.01
N VAL A 64 11.06 9.19 -1.03
CA VAL A 64 9.80 8.55 -1.38
C VAL A 64 8.98 8.19 -0.13
N LEU A 65 7.69 8.45 -0.19
CA LEU A 65 6.67 7.84 0.67
C LEU A 65 5.77 6.94 -0.17
N LEU A 66 5.67 5.66 0.20
CA LEU A 66 4.84 4.69 -0.50
C LEU A 66 3.45 4.61 0.15
N LEU A 67 2.39 4.64 -0.67
CA LEU A 67 1.00 4.52 -0.23
C LEU A 67 0.36 3.34 -0.98
N ALA A 68 0.27 2.20 -0.34
CA ALA A 68 -0.18 0.96 -0.97
C ALA A 68 -1.55 0.51 -0.45
N HIS A 69 -2.36 -0.09 -1.31
CA HIS A 69 -3.65 -0.66 -0.98
C HIS A 69 -3.78 -2.08 -1.53
N SER A 70 -4.35 -2.99 -0.74
CA SER A 70 -4.72 -4.34 -1.15
C SER A 70 -3.53 -5.12 -1.76
N LEU A 71 -3.64 -5.68 -2.97
CA LEU A 71 -2.56 -6.36 -3.69
C LEU A 71 -1.30 -5.48 -3.83
N GLY A 72 -1.48 -4.15 -3.92
CA GLY A 72 -0.36 -3.20 -3.95
C GLY A 72 0.52 -3.26 -2.70
N VAL A 73 -0.04 -3.60 -1.53
CA VAL A 73 0.73 -3.80 -0.29
C VAL A 73 1.65 -5.01 -0.42
N VAL A 74 1.13 -6.12 -0.92
CA VAL A 74 1.91 -7.36 -1.10
C VAL A 74 2.96 -7.16 -2.21
N THR A 75 2.61 -6.47 -3.29
CA THR A 75 3.57 -6.07 -4.35
C THR A 75 4.73 -5.27 -3.77
N LEU A 76 4.44 -4.27 -2.92
CA LEU A 76 5.45 -3.48 -2.25
C LEU A 76 6.34 -4.36 -1.37
N ALA A 77 5.77 -5.28 -0.59
CA ALA A 77 6.54 -6.19 0.26
C ALA A 77 7.53 -7.04 -0.57
N HIS A 78 7.10 -7.56 -1.72
CA HIS A 78 7.99 -8.26 -2.65
C HIS A 78 9.06 -7.36 -3.30
N ALA A 79 8.77 -6.08 -3.48
CA ALA A 79 9.72 -5.12 -4.06
C ALA A 79 10.75 -4.60 -3.04
N ALA A 80 10.48 -4.72 -1.73
CA ALA A 80 11.19 -4.01 -0.68
C ALA A 80 12.71 -4.17 -0.71
N ASP A 81 13.21 -5.40 -0.90
CA ASP A 81 14.65 -5.71 -0.94
C ASP A 81 15.35 -5.18 -2.20
N ARG A 82 14.57 -4.78 -3.21
CA ARG A 82 15.09 -4.21 -4.48
C ARG A 82 15.12 -2.69 -4.49
N LEU A 83 14.55 -2.04 -3.46
CA LEU A 83 14.52 -0.59 -3.35
C LEU A 83 15.85 -0.06 -2.82
N ALA A 84 16.36 1.00 -3.43
CA ALA A 84 17.62 1.61 -3.01
C ALA A 84 17.57 2.07 -1.55
N ALA A 85 18.60 1.70 -0.78
CA ALA A 85 18.69 2.02 0.65
C ALA A 85 18.55 3.52 0.90
N GLY A 86 17.71 3.89 1.87
CA GLY A 86 17.46 5.27 2.27
C GLY A 86 16.61 6.10 1.29
N ARG A 87 16.25 5.55 0.13
CA ARG A 87 15.37 6.22 -0.85
C ARG A 87 13.94 6.34 -0.34
N VAL A 88 13.40 5.25 0.16
CA VAL A 88 12.07 5.20 0.79
C VAL A 88 12.18 5.61 2.24
N LYS A 89 11.43 6.62 2.64
CA LYS A 89 11.38 7.14 4.02
C LYS A 89 10.32 6.47 4.88
N GLY A 90 9.30 5.89 4.24
CA GLY A 90 8.25 5.16 4.93
C GLY A 90 7.21 4.61 3.98
N ALA A 91 6.33 3.76 4.52
CA ALA A 91 5.21 3.20 3.78
C ALA A 91 3.91 3.23 4.60
N PHE A 92 2.82 3.65 3.96
CA PHE A 92 1.46 3.63 4.46
C PHE A 92 0.72 2.49 3.76
N LEU A 93 0.45 1.42 4.50
CA LEU A 93 -0.03 0.13 4.00
C LEU A 93 -1.48 -0.06 4.41
N VAL A 94 -2.38 -0.29 3.48
CA VAL A 94 -3.82 -0.33 3.76
C VAL A 94 -4.45 -1.62 3.25
N ALA A 95 -5.15 -2.34 4.14
CA ALA A 95 -5.96 -3.51 3.83
C ALA A 95 -5.20 -4.60 3.04
N PRO A 96 -4.07 -5.14 3.53
CA PRO A 96 -3.37 -6.23 2.85
C PRO A 96 -4.24 -7.49 2.81
N PRO A 97 -4.40 -8.14 1.63
CA PRO A 97 -5.14 -9.39 1.53
C PRO A 97 -4.40 -10.56 2.20
N SER A 98 -5.14 -11.59 2.59
CA SER A 98 -4.55 -12.87 2.98
C SER A 98 -4.01 -13.63 1.78
N ASP A 99 -3.14 -14.62 2.01
CA ASP A 99 -2.59 -15.45 0.92
C ASP A 99 -3.70 -16.30 0.25
N GLU A 100 -4.69 -16.77 1.03
CA GLU A 100 -5.86 -17.48 0.52
C GLU A 100 -6.72 -16.57 -0.39
N ALA A 101 -6.92 -15.32 -0.01
CA ALA A 101 -7.65 -14.37 -0.83
C ALA A 101 -6.90 -14.06 -2.14
N LEU A 102 -5.58 -13.92 -2.10
CA LEU A 102 -4.76 -13.76 -3.31
C LEU A 102 -4.94 -14.92 -4.29
N ILE A 103 -4.93 -16.15 -3.79
CA ILE A 103 -5.17 -17.34 -4.61
C ILE A 103 -6.59 -17.32 -5.20
N ALA A 104 -7.58 -17.00 -4.38
CA ALA A 104 -8.99 -17.00 -4.78
C ALA A 104 -9.32 -15.99 -5.87
N VAL A 105 -8.63 -14.83 -5.90
CA VAL A 105 -8.83 -13.77 -6.92
C VAL A 105 -7.92 -13.89 -8.13
N GLY A 106 -7.15 -14.97 -8.27
CA GLY A 106 -6.25 -15.18 -9.40
C GLY A 106 -4.89 -14.48 -9.29
N ALA A 107 -4.56 -13.93 -8.12
CA ALA A 107 -3.26 -13.30 -7.83
C ALA A 107 -2.33 -14.23 -7.02
N GLY A 108 -2.51 -15.55 -7.12
CA GLY A 108 -1.76 -16.54 -6.34
C GLY A 108 -0.24 -16.50 -6.54
N ALA A 109 0.26 -15.94 -7.64
CA ALA A 109 1.70 -15.74 -7.85
C ALA A 109 2.34 -14.80 -6.80
N PHE A 110 1.55 -13.97 -6.12
CA PHE A 110 2.01 -13.08 -5.04
C PHE A 110 2.01 -13.76 -3.66
N ALA A 111 1.44 -14.95 -3.54
CA ALA A 111 1.46 -15.75 -2.32
C ALA A 111 2.62 -16.77 -2.34
N PRO A 112 3.28 -17.06 -1.20
CA PRO A 112 3.07 -16.35 0.06
C PRO A 112 3.67 -14.94 0.06
N ALA A 113 3.05 -14.03 0.82
CA ALA A 113 3.64 -12.71 1.04
C ALA A 113 4.99 -12.85 1.79
N PRO A 114 6.01 -12.01 1.51
CA PRO A 114 7.27 -12.03 2.24
C PRO A 114 7.08 -11.85 3.75
N THR A 115 7.90 -12.51 4.55
CA THR A 115 7.88 -12.43 6.03
C THR A 115 9.09 -11.68 6.60
N SER A 116 9.89 -11.06 5.74
CA SER A 116 11.04 -10.26 6.17
C SER A 116 10.62 -8.86 6.59
N PRO A 117 11.29 -8.24 7.59
CA PRO A 117 11.06 -6.86 7.95
C PRO A 117 11.26 -5.91 6.77
N LEU A 118 10.40 -4.91 6.63
CA LEU A 118 10.58 -3.86 5.63
C LEU A 118 11.79 -2.97 6.01
N PRO A 119 12.62 -2.56 5.03
CA PRO A 119 13.83 -1.77 5.31
C PRO A 119 13.55 -0.28 5.61
N PHE A 120 12.30 0.06 5.91
CA PHE A 120 11.85 1.42 6.24
C PHE A 120 10.66 1.37 7.21
N PRO A 121 10.43 2.45 7.99
CA PRO A 121 9.26 2.56 8.84
C PRO A 121 7.97 2.39 8.07
N SER A 122 6.98 1.70 8.65
CA SER A 122 5.70 1.50 8.00
C SER A 122 4.54 1.52 9.00
N LEU A 123 3.39 2.00 8.52
CA LEU A 123 2.11 1.99 9.24
C LEU A 123 1.13 1.15 8.43
N LEU A 124 0.66 0.06 9.03
CA LEU A 124 -0.34 -0.82 8.44
C LEU A 124 -1.72 -0.52 9.04
N ILE A 125 -2.68 -0.25 8.19
CA ILE A 125 -4.08 -0.03 8.54
C ILE A 125 -4.87 -1.27 8.16
N ALA A 126 -5.54 -1.90 9.12
CA ALA A 126 -6.35 -3.10 8.91
C ALA A 126 -7.77 -2.93 9.41
N SER A 127 -8.71 -3.62 8.79
CA SER A 127 -10.12 -3.63 9.12
C SER A 127 -10.53 -5.00 9.67
N ARG A 128 -11.42 -5.02 10.66
CA ARG A 128 -11.89 -6.26 11.33
C ARG A 128 -12.87 -7.07 10.48
N ASN A 129 -13.51 -6.45 9.49
CA ASN A 129 -14.47 -7.07 8.60
C ASN A 129 -14.05 -7.00 7.12
N ASP A 130 -12.75 -6.99 6.85
CA ASP A 130 -12.24 -7.03 5.48
C ASP A 130 -12.56 -8.39 4.84
N PRO A 131 -13.30 -8.42 3.69
CA PRO A 131 -13.65 -9.67 3.04
C PRO A 131 -12.45 -10.40 2.39
N TYR A 132 -11.31 -9.72 2.23
CA TYR A 132 -10.10 -10.27 1.62
C TYR A 132 -9.02 -10.67 2.61
N GLY A 133 -9.25 -10.52 3.91
CA GLY A 133 -8.28 -10.94 4.90
C GLY A 133 -8.77 -10.77 6.34
N ALA A 134 -8.70 -11.84 7.13
CA ALA A 134 -8.94 -11.75 8.55
C ALA A 134 -7.96 -10.76 9.21
N PHE A 135 -8.42 -10.06 10.24
CA PHE A 135 -7.61 -9.07 10.96
C PHE A 135 -6.32 -9.68 11.50
N GLU A 136 -6.37 -10.93 11.97
CA GLU A 136 -5.23 -11.69 12.49
C GLU A 136 -4.15 -11.92 11.41
N ALA A 137 -4.54 -12.08 10.15
CA ALA A 137 -3.60 -12.18 9.03
C ALA A 137 -2.88 -10.85 8.79
N ALA A 138 -3.57 -9.73 8.93
CA ALA A 138 -2.95 -8.40 8.86
C ALA A 138 -2.04 -8.14 10.06
N GLU A 139 -2.41 -8.58 11.27
CA GLU A 139 -1.52 -8.52 12.46
C GLU A 139 -0.24 -9.33 12.26
N ALA A 140 -0.32 -10.53 11.69
CA ALA A 140 0.84 -11.34 11.37
C ALA A 140 1.77 -10.61 10.39
N LYS A 141 1.23 -10.07 9.30
CA LYS A 141 1.99 -9.27 8.33
C LYS A 141 2.63 -8.04 8.99
N ALA A 142 1.90 -7.31 9.84
CA ALA A 142 2.45 -6.16 10.55
C ALA A 142 3.66 -6.54 11.42
N ARG A 143 3.56 -7.65 12.14
CA ARG A 143 4.65 -8.18 12.97
C ARG A 143 5.86 -8.58 12.13
N ASP A 144 5.63 -9.34 11.05
CA ASP A 144 6.70 -9.83 10.17
C ASP A 144 7.43 -8.67 9.47
N TRP A 145 6.70 -7.65 9.04
CA TRP A 145 7.24 -6.47 8.36
C TRP A 145 7.80 -5.40 9.31
N GLY A 146 7.62 -5.55 10.63
CA GLY A 146 8.00 -4.53 11.61
C GLY A 146 7.16 -3.26 11.51
N SER A 147 5.94 -3.36 10.99
CA SER A 147 5.01 -2.25 10.83
C SER A 147 4.29 -1.93 12.13
N SER A 148 4.07 -0.63 12.39
CA SER A 148 3.05 -0.24 13.37
C SER A 148 1.67 -0.62 12.83
N LEU A 149 0.82 -1.21 13.68
CA LEU A 149 -0.54 -1.60 13.27
C LEU A 149 -1.56 -0.58 13.78
N HIS A 150 -2.51 -0.20 12.94
CA HIS A 150 -3.70 0.55 13.31
C HIS A 150 -4.96 -0.24 12.95
N ASP A 151 -5.79 -0.47 13.96
CA ASP A 151 -7.11 -1.07 13.83
C ASP A 151 -8.11 0.00 13.38
N ALA A 152 -8.66 -0.16 12.18
CA ALA A 152 -9.67 0.73 11.61
C ALA A 152 -11.12 0.32 11.99
N GLY A 153 -11.29 -0.66 12.87
CA GLY A 153 -12.60 -1.20 13.20
C GLY A 153 -13.23 -1.95 12.02
N GLU A 154 -14.55 -1.85 11.87
CA GLU A 154 -15.31 -2.47 10.79
C GLU A 154 -15.38 -1.55 9.57
N SER A 155 -14.28 -1.46 8.81
CA SER A 155 -14.12 -0.53 7.68
C SER A 155 -14.15 -1.22 6.31
N GLY A 156 -14.60 -2.48 6.24
CA GLY A 156 -14.57 -3.26 5.00
C GLY A 156 -13.17 -3.36 4.41
N HIS A 157 -13.06 -3.31 3.10
CA HIS A 157 -11.75 -3.34 2.40
C HIS A 157 -11.09 -1.96 2.28
N ILE A 158 -11.58 -0.98 3.01
CA ILE A 158 -11.09 0.42 2.98
C ILE A 158 -10.93 0.92 1.52
N ASN A 159 -11.97 0.73 0.74
CA ASN A 159 -12.06 1.11 -0.67
C ASN A 159 -13.34 1.93 -0.94
N ALA A 160 -13.62 2.27 -2.20
CA ALA A 160 -14.80 3.03 -2.57
C ALA A 160 -16.11 2.32 -2.17
N ASP A 161 -16.18 0.99 -2.36
CA ASP A 161 -17.38 0.19 -2.05
C ASP A 161 -17.70 0.14 -0.55
N SER A 162 -16.69 0.26 0.30
CA SER A 162 -16.84 0.36 1.76
C SER A 162 -16.95 1.81 2.27
N GLY A 163 -17.17 2.79 1.37
CA GLY A 163 -17.39 4.19 1.70
C GLY A 163 -16.12 5.03 1.87
N HIS A 164 -14.95 4.49 1.56
CA HIS A 164 -13.66 5.16 1.73
C HIS A 164 -13.21 5.87 0.43
N GLY A 165 -14.02 6.84 -0.02
CA GLY A 165 -13.64 7.79 -1.05
C GLY A 165 -12.81 8.94 -0.46
N PRO A 166 -13.40 9.89 0.31
CA PRO A 166 -12.66 10.99 0.94
C PRO A 166 -11.68 10.53 2.01
N TRP A 167 -12.08 9.62 2.86
CA TRP A 167 -11.38 9.00 3.98
C TRP A 167 -10.56 9.98 4.86
N PRO A 168 -11.20 10.93 5.54
CA PRO A 168 -10.50 11.95 6.33
C PRO A 168 -9.71 11.36 7.50
N GLU A 169 -10.18 10.27 8.13
CA GLU A 169 -9.50 9.57 9.21
C GLU A 169 -8.16 8.99 8.74
N GLY A 170 -8.12 8.39 7.57
CA GLY A 170 -6.89 7.88 6.95
C GLY A 170 -5.91 9.02 6.64
N ALA A 171 -6.41 10.16 6.16
CA ALA A 171 -5.57 11.33 5.90
C ALA A 171 -4.92 11.87 7.18
N LEU A 172 -5.64 11.88 8.30
CA LEU A 172 -5.10 12.26 9.61
C LEU A 172 -4.03 11.27 10.09
N LYS A 173 -4.25 9.97 9.89
CA LYS A 173 -3.24 8.93 10.21
C LYS A 173 -1.99 9.08 9.36
N LEU A 174 -2.15 9.31 8.05
CA LEU A 174 -1.03 9.59 7.15
C LEU A 174 -0.24 10.82 7.60
N ALA A 175 -0.92 11.92 7.94
CA ALA A 175 -0.27 13.15 8.40
C ALA A 175 0.52 12.91 9.70
N GLY A 176 -0.05 12.17 10.65
CA GLY A 176 0.64 11.77 11.88
C GLY A 176 1.88 10.90 11.61
N PHE A 177 1.76 9.92 10.72
CA PHE A 177 2.87 9.07 10.32
C PHE A 177 4.00 9.87 9.66
N VAL A 178 3.69 10.71 8.68
CA VAL A 178 4.69 11.58 8.01
C VAL A 178 5.41 12.50 9.00
N LYS A 179 4.71 13.01 10.01
CA LYS A 179 5.32 13.85 11.05
C LYS A 179 6.33 13.07 11.91
N ALA A 180 6.11 11.77 12.11
CA ALA A 180 6.97 10.91 12.90
C ALA A 180 8.22 10.39 12.17
N LEU A 181 8.23 10.43 10.82
CA LEU A 181 9.39 10.18 9.97
C LEU A 181 10.43 11.31 10.05
#